data_151aa8b5551b03461eac9adde1d9bb73
#
_entry.id   151aa8b5551b03461eac9adde1d9bb73
#
_cell.length_a   1.000
_cell.length_b   1.000
_cell.length_c   1.000
_cell.angle_alpha   90.00
_cell.angle_beta   90.00
_cell.angle_gamma   90.00
#
_symmetry.space_group_name_H-M   'P 1'
#
loop_
_entity.id
_entity.type
_entity.pdbx_description
1 polymer ?
#
loop_
_entity_poly.entity_id
_entity_poly.type
_entity_poly.pdbx_seq_one_letter_code
_entity_poly.pdbx_strand_id
1 'polypeptide(L)'
;MIPGGLREPIRGMLSDDPLDRWSLDDLFHWSAGTLRRSARPIRDYRTDRPVKFREREYRNTRMLAHAYGIHWKEAAKQLRSKEFDTWLHRGLSDSDLVEVLEGIITSSAGSEGDVGDAKLTTRVCSAMDPEGPLKYKGLTVMPDGMGYALSAAVEAGDKDTIILVTELIQKGIASDWFEQKIVLGRSDLTLESKAFKTLQQFVRHSGPGYGVERVLYELNPFLPCRSKPVSTAYVYSLRDLLPALDKFVEEKGSLGKLVDRHIAAFIASRIKGSVDNQLAALEHSTGVSVGAKIAMTGLLAKVQNEYQHQMTPNLTAWLVDELQPAIAKYHSKSLRKRIAEKMEEVAISGDLIGLYQTLSNKNIVAKDDKGQSRAKREYTDSMREIKRLESEEYQFEAKRTGWRIAAGISLVIGTVTTIGVFSW
;
A
#
# COMPACT_ATOMS: atom_id res chain seq x y z
N MET A 1 -33.95 14.62 -44.45
CA MET A 1 -32.68 15.40 -44.42
C MET A 1 -32.77 16.38 -43.26
N ILE A 2 -31.83 16.41 -42.34
CA ILE A 2 -31.84 17.31 -41.19
C ILE A 2 -31.46 18.73 -41.65
N PRO A 3 -32.25 19.77 -41.31
CA PRO A 3 -31.89 21.14 -41.62
C PRO A 3 -30.51 21.51 -41.08
N GLY A 4 -29.74 22.30 -41.89
CA GLY A 4 -28.34 22.59 -41.54
C GLY A 4 -28.16 23.23 -40.16
N GLY A 5 -29.09 24.13 -39.76
CA GLY A 5 -29.08 24.79 -38.47
C GLY A 5 -29.34 23.86 -37.24
N LEU A 6 -29.90 22.67 -37.44
CA LEU A 6 -30.16 21.73 -36.35
C LEU A 6 -29.11 20.66 -36.22
N ARG A 7 -28.11 20.61 -37.10
CA ARG A 7 -27.08 19.57 -37.08
C ARG A 7 -26.21 19.65 -35.82
N GLU A 8 -25.84 20.85 -35.41
CA GLU A 8 -24.96 21.05 -34.26
C GLU A 8 -25.62 20.63 -32.92
N PRO A 9 -26.85 21.12 -32.59
CA PRO A 9 -27.50 20.71 -31.35
C PRO A 9 -27.85 19.22 -31.32
N ILE A 10 -28.27 18.64 -32.45
CA ILE A 10 -28.50 17.17 -32.53
C ILE A 10 -27.20 16.41 -32.27
N ARG A 11 -26.07 16.83 -32.85
CA ARG A 11 -24.76 16.23 -32.61
C ARG A 11 -24.35 16.35 -31.15
N GLY A 12 -24.55 17.51 -30.53
CA GLY A 12 -24.26 17.71 -29.11
C GLY A 12 -25.11 16.83 -28.19
N MET A 13 -26.40 16.69 -28.49
CA MET A 13 -27.31 15.81 -27.71
C MET A 13 -27.04 14.32 -27.90
N LEU A 14 -26.52 13.91 -29.05
CA LEU A 14 -26.23 12.51 -29.39
C LEU A 14 -24.78 12.13 -29.10
N SER A 15 -24.05 12.91 -28.32
CA SER A 15 -22.70 12.52 -27.90
C SER A 15 -22.77 11.21 -27.09
N ASP A 16 -21.90 10.25 -27.42
CA ASP A 16 -21.77 8.97 -26.71
C ASP A 16 -21.28 9.19 -25.27
N ASP A 17 -20.39 10.16 -25.06
CA ASP A 17 -19.92 10.54 -23.74
C ASP A 17 -20.94 11.43 -23.03
N PRO A 18 -21.48 11.02 -21.87
CA PRO A 18 -22.42 11.83 -21.08
C PRO A 18 -21.85 13.20 -20.67
N LEU A 19 -20.53 13.34 -20.50
CA LEU A 19 -19.88 14.60 -20.13
C LEU A 19 -19.77 15.56 -21.31
N ASP A 20 -19.75 15.05 -22.53
CA ASP A 20 -19.76 15.84 -23.75
C ASP A 20 -21.17 16.10 -24.28
N ARG A 21 -22.14 15.38 -23.76
CA ARG A 21 -23.54 15.56 -24.17
C ARG A 21 -24.07 16.92 -23.73
N TRP A 22 -24.72 17.60 -24.67
CA TRP A 22 -25.31 18.89 -24.38
C TRP A 22 -26.48 18.76 -23.39
N SER A 23 -26.44 19.58 -22.34
CA SER A 23 -27.52 19.80 -21.41
C SER A 23 -28.62 20.66 -22.01
N LEU A 24 -29.76 20.79 -21.30
CA LEU A 24 -30.80 21.74 -21.69
C LEU A 24 -30.30 23.19 -21.67
N ASP A 25 -29.37 23.52 -20.76
CA ASP A 25 -28.76 24.85 -20.69
C ASP A 25 -27.90 25.13 -21.92
N ASP A 26 -27.13 24.13 -22.39
CA ASP A 26 -26.33 24.24 -23.63
C ASP A 26 -27.26 24.50 -24.83
N LEU A 27 -28.38 23.79 -24.93
CA LEU A 27 -29.38 24.01 -25.97
C LEU A 27 -30.01 25.40 -25.91
N PHE A 28 -30.32 25.87 -24.70
CA PHE A 28 -30.87 27.22 -24.48
C PHE A 28 -29.83 28.28 -24.92
N HIS A 29 -28.57 28.16 -24.51
CA HIS A 29 -27.49 29.04 -24.92
C HIS A 29 -27.24 29.00 -26.43
N TRP A 30 -27.32 27.80 -27.03
CA TRP A 30 -27.22 27.68 -28.48
C TRP A 30 -28.38 28.43 -29.20
N SER A 31 -29.62 28.24 -28.75
CA SER A 31 -30.76 28.89 -29.34
C SER A 31 -30.71 30.43 -29.20
N ALA A 32 -30.08 30.93 -28.14
CA ALA A 32 -29.85 32.34 -27.89
C ALA A 32 -28.59 32.88 -28.62
N GLY A 33 -27.84 32.05 -29.35
CA GLY A 33 -26.57 32.42 -30.02
C GLY A 33 -25.42 32.71 -29.06
N THR A 34 -25.50 32.28 -27.78
CA THR A 34 -24.50 32.53 -26.72
C THR A 34 -23.67 31.32 -26.38
N LEU A 35 -23.90 30.18 -27.02
CA LEU A 35 -23.15 28.95 -26.76
C LEU A 35 -21.68 29.10 -27.17
N ARG A 36 -20.78 28.88 -26.22
CA ARG A 36 -19.32 28.91 -26.46
C ARG A 36 -18.73 27.52 -26.74
N ARG A 37 -19.53 26.47 -26.56
CA ARG A 37 -19.12 25.07 -26.70
C ARG A 37 -19.63 24.52 -28.04
N SER A 38 -18.72 24.15 -28.92
CA SER A 38 -19.06 23.43 -30.15
C SER A 38 -19.25 21.94 -29.85
N ALA A 39 -20.21 21.30 -30.52
CA ALA A 39 -20.33 19.85 -30.47
C ALA A 39 -19.10 19.21 -31.10
N ARG A 40 -18.53 18.22 -30.46
CA ARG A 40 -17.42 17.46 -31.04
C ARG A 40 -17.86 16.85 -32.37
N PRO A 41 -17.03 16.92 -33.42
CA PRO A 41 -17.34 16.30 -34.68
C PRO A 41 -17.47 14.78 -34.48
N ILE A 42 -18.52 14.19 -35.02
CA ILE A 42 -18.67 12.72 -35.02
C ILE A 42 -17.49 12.19 -35.86
N ARG A 43 -16.62 11.42 -35.21
CA ARG A 43 -15.49 10.80 -35.88
C ARG A 43 -16.01 9.76 -36.87
N ASP A 44 -15.56 9.84 -38.13
CA ASP A 44 -15.85 8.79 -39.10
C ASP A 44 -14.86 7.66 -38.92
N TYR A 45 -15.36 6.50 -38.49
CA TYR A 45 -14.56 5.29 -38.28
C TYR A 45 -14.48 4.44 -39.56
N ARG A 46 -15.00 4.89 -40.68
CA ARG A 46 -14.97 4.17 -41.96
C ARG A 46 -13.59 4.20 -42.56
N THR A 47 -13.25 3.12 -43.25
CA THR A 47 -12.01 2.99 -44.03
C THR A 47 -12.33 3.05 -45.52
N ASP A 48 -11.46 3.65 -46.33
CA ASP A 48 -11.64 3.73 -47.78
C ASP A 48 -11.54 2.34 -48.42
N ARG A 49 -10.62 1.53 -47.89
CA ARG A 49 -10.45 0.14 -48.35
C ARG A 49 -10.63 -0.82 -47.16
N PRO A 50 -11.30 -1.97 -47.37
CA PRO A 50 -11.42 -2.95 -46.34
C PRO A 50 -10.06 -3.55 -45.97
N VAL A 51 -9.90 -3.89 -44.70
CA VAL A 51 -8.78 -4.73 -44.24
C VAL A 51 -9.31 -6.12 -43.89
N LYS A 52 -8.64 -7.13 -44.39
CA LYS A 52 -8.97 -8.53 -44.08
C LYS A 52 -8.24 -8.92 -42.79
N PHE A 53 -9.01 -9.38 -41.80
CA PHE A 53 -8.45 -10.00 -40.60
C PHE A 53 -9.16 -11.29 -40.31
N ARG A 54 -8.40 -12.38 -40.24
CA ARG A 54 -8.93 -13.74 -40.23
C ARG A 54 -9.82 -13.97 -41.47
N GLU A 55 -11.04 -14.42 -41.27
CA GLU A 55 -11.99 -14.73 -42.35
C GLU A 55 -12.95 -13.56 -42.70
N ARG A 56 -12.74 -12.37 -42.11
CA ARG A 56 -13.64 -11.24 -42.25
C ARG A 56 -12.95 -10.02 -42.83
N GLU A 57 -13.71 -9.19 -43.52
CA GLU A 57 -13.30 -7.90 -43.99
C GLU A 57 -13.92 -6.81 -43.11
N TYR A 58 -13.11 -5.85 -42.73
CA TYR A 58 -13.48 -4.73 -41.86
C TYR A 58 -13.35 -3.42 -42.64
N ARG A 59 -14.44 -2.64 -42.64
CA ARG A 59 -14.51 -1.29 -43.22
C ARG A 59 -14.71 -0.21 -42.18
N ASN A 60 -14.44 -0.55 -40.91
CA ASN A 60 -14.60 0.34 -39.78
C ASN A 60 -13.52 0.05 -38.76
N THR A 61 -12.76 1.09 -38.34
CA THR A 61 -11.61 0.96 -37.42
C THR A 61 -12.05 0.49 -36.04
N ARG A 62 -13.22 0.92 -35.54
CA ARG A 62 -13.77 0.49 -34.25
C ARG A 62 -14.09 -1.03 -34.24
N MET A 63 -14.70 -1.51 -35.32
CA MET A 63 -14.99 -2.95 -35.48
C MET A 63 -13.69 -3.77 -35.59
N LEU A 64 -12.70 -3.25 -36.30
CA LEU A 64 -11.38 -3.88 -36.41
C LEU A 64 -10.68 -3.89 -35.05
N ALA A 65 -10.69 -2.79 -34.28
CA ALA A 65 -10.14 -2.71 -32.93
C ALA A 65 -10.78 -3.73 -31.97
N HIS A 66 -12.10 -3.95 -32.12
CA HIS A 66 -12.78 -4.98 -31.32
C HIS A 66 -12.27 -6.39 -31.67
N ALA A 67 -12.15 -6.72 -32.95
CA ALA A 67 -11.64 -8.02 -33.39
C ALA A 67 -10.16 -8.22 -32.97
N TYR A 68 -9.35 -7.19 -33.08
CA TYR A 68 -7.95 -7.21 -32.61
C TYR A 68 -7.83 -7.42 -31.11
N GLY A 69 -8.70 -6.80 -30.30
CA GLY A 69 -8.70 -7.01 -28.85
C GLY A 69 -8.95 -8.46 -28.45
N ILE A 70 -9.86 -9.15 -29.17
CA ILE A 70 -10.19 -10.57 -28.93
C ILE A 70 -9.03 -11.47 -29.38
N HIS A 71 -8.49 -11.23 -30.58
CA HIS A 71 -7.46 -12.07 -31.20
C HIS A 71 -6.09 -11.35 -31.23
N TRP A 72 -5.67 -10.86 -30.08
CA TRP A 72 -4.55 -9.95 -29.94
C TRP A 72 -3.20 -10.49 -30.45
N LYS A 73 -2.95 -11.81 -30.33
CA LYS A 73 -1.71 -12.44 -30.84
C LYS A 73 -1.64 -12.40 -32.37
N GLU A 74 -2.75 -12.70 -33.02
CA GLU A 74 -2.85 -12.66 -34.48
C GLU A 74 -2.84 -11.21 -34.99
N ALA A 75 -3.50 -10.32 -34.26
CA ALA A 75 -3.48 -8.90 -34.54
C ALA A 75 -2.06 -8.33 -34.49
N ALA A 76 -1.26 -8.65 -33.45
CA ALA A 76 0.12 -8.21 -33.35
C ALA A 76 0.99 -8.66 -34.52
N LYS A 77 0.78 -9.87 -35.01
CA LYS A 77 1.45 -10.38 -36.23
C LYS A 77 1.06 -9.58 -37.46
N GLN A 78 -0.24 -9.31 -37.65
CA GLN A 78 -0.71 -8.51 -38.76
C GLN A 78 -0.22 -7.06 -38.70
N LEU A 79 -0.23 -6.44 -37.54
CA LEU A 79 0.24 -5.05 -37.34
C LEU A 79 1.71 -4.86 -37.73
N ARG A 80 2.53 -5.91 -37.71
CA ARG A 80 3.93 -5.90 -38.16
C ARG A 80 4.12 -6.34 -39.58
N SER A 81 3.04 -6.64 -40.32
CA SER A 81 3.12 -7.13 -41.68
C SER A 81 3.20 -5.95 -42.70
N LYS A 82 3.85 -6.19 -43.86
CA LYS A 82 3.89 -5.25 -44.94
C LYS A 82 2.52 -4.98 -45.57
N GLU A 83 1.61 -5.96 -45.51
CA GLU A 83 0.24 -5.82 -45.98
C GLU A 83 -0.53 -4.80 -45.16
N PHE A 84 -0.33 -4.80 -43.85
CA PHE A 84 -0.96 -3.81 -42.97
C PHE A 84 -0.37 -2.41 -43.19
N ASP A 85 0.92 -2.29 -43.30
CA ASP A 85 1.61 -1.04 -43.62
C ASP A 85 1.08 -0.44 -44.97
N THR A 86 0.97 -1.26 -45.99
CA THR A 86 0.38 -0.83 -47.27
C THR A 86 -1.09 -0.42 -47.14
N TRP A 87 -1.87 -1.13 -46.33
CA TRP A 87 -3.26 -0.77 -46.10
C TRP A 87 -3.36 0.54 -45.29
N LEU A 88 -2.51 0.75 -44.30
CA LEU A 88 -2.48 1.94 -43.47
C LEU A 88 -2.43 3.22 -44.35
N HIS A 89 -1.56 3.26 -45.35
CA HIS A 89 -1.41 4.41 -46.25
C HIS A 89 -2.47 4.50 -47.37
N ARG A 90 -3.11 3.41 -47.72
CA ARG A 90 -4.04 3.37 -48.87
C ARG A 90 -5.50 3.16 -48.46
N GLY A 91 -5.74 2.75 -47.24
CA GLY A 91 -7.06 2.37 -46.74
C GLY A 91 -7.64 3.34 -45.74
N LEU A 92 -6.83 4.27 -45.21
CA LEU A 92 -7.28 5.30 -44.29
C LEU A 92 -7.11 6.68 -44.91
N SER A 93 -8.18 7.51 -44.88
CA SER A 93 -8.14 8.92 -45.27
C SER A 93 -7.79 9.84 -44.10
N ASP A 94 -7.82 9.37 -42.86
CA ASP A 94 -7.46 10.11 -41.64
C ASP A 94 -5.93 10.09 -41.49
N SER A 95 -5.25 11.13 -41.97
CA SER A 95 -3.78 11.28 -41.89
C SER A 95 -3.25 11.30 -40.47
N ASP A 96 -4.02 11.88 -39.52
CA ASP A 96 -3.62 11.96 -38.10
C ASP A 96 -3.63 10.58 -37.47
N LEU A 97 -4.64 9.78 -37.81
CA LEU A 97 -4.69 8.38 -37.34
C LEU A 97 -3.55 7.54 -37.95
N VAL A 98 -3.22 7.74 -39.22
CA VAL A 98 -2.10 7.05 -39.89
C VAL A 98 -0.80 7.34 -39.12
N GLU A 99 -0.48 8.62 -38.88
CA GLU A 99 0.73 9.03 -38.15
C GLU A 99 0.81 8.45 -36.74
N VAL A 100 -0.31 8.45 -36.00
CA VAL A 100 -0.39 7.86 -34.66
C VAL A 100 -0.14 6.36 -34.71
N LEU A 101 -0.75 5.63 -35.64
CA LEU A 101 -0.58 4.18 -35.76
C LEU A 101 0.86 3.81 -36.17
N GLU A 102 1.47 4.54 -37.10
CA GLU A 102 2.88 4.36 -37.48
C GLU A 102 3.82 4.58 -36.30
N GLY A 103 3.60 5.67 -35.54
CA GLY A 103 4.36 5.95 -34.31
C GLY A 103 4.25 4.84 -33.26
N ILE A 104 3.06 4.27 -33.10
CA ILE A 104 2.84 3.14 -32.17
C ILE A 104 3.58 1.89 -32.64
N ILE A 105 3.47 1.54 -33.92
CA ILE A 105 4.08 0.32 -34.48
C ILE A 105 5.62 0.46 -34.43
N THR A 106 6.15 1.60 -34.89
CA THR A 106 7.59 1.86 -34.88
C THR A 106 8.19 1.86 -33.49
N SER A 107 7.53 2.52 -32.52
CA SER A 107 7.98 2.53 -31.13
C SER A 107 7.90 1.16 -30.43
N SER A 108 7.16 0.23 -31.01
CA SER A 108 7.01 -1.15 -30.51
C SER A 108 7.94 -2.14 -31.22
N ALA A 109 8.76 -1.67 -32.18
CA ALA A 109 9.75 -2.50 -32.85
C ALA A 109 10.78 -3.03 -31.83
N GLY A 110 11.06 -4.34 -31.87
CA GLY A 110 11.95 -5.01 -30.90
C GLY A 110 11.30 -5.40 -29.57
N SER A 111 10.02 -5.07 -29.34
CA SER A 111 9.27 -5.53 -28.18
C SER A 111 8.38 -6.72 -28.57
N GLU A 112 9.01 -7.84 -28.86
CA GLU A 112 8.29 -9.09 -29.22
C GLU A 112 7.97 -9.91 -27.97
N GLY A 113 6.99 -10.82 -28.12
CA GLY A 113 6.52 -11.71 -27.06
C GLY A 113 5.20 -11.28 -26.46
N ASP A 114 4.63 -12.12 -25.60
CA ASP A 114 3.25 -11.98 -25.10
C ASP A 114 2.90 -10.60 -24.53
N VAL A 115 3.81 -9.97 -23.79
CA VAL A 115 3.58 -8.65 -23.20
C VAL A 115 3.74 -7.55 -24.24
N GLY A 116 4.76 -7.61 -25.10
CA GLY A 116 5.00 -6.63 -26.17
C GLY A 116 3.89 -6.64 -27.20
N ASP A 117 3.46 -7.82 -27.62
CA ASP A 117 2.36 -8.02 -28.58
C ASP A 117 1.02 -7.51 -28.02
N ALA A 118 0.73 -7.83 -26.77
CA ALA A 118 -0.46 -7.33 -26.11
C ALA A 118 -0.43 -5.79 -25.97
N LYS A 119 0.71 -5.22 -25.59
CA LYS A 119 0.88 -3.76 -25.47
C LYS A 119 0.72 -3.05 -26.81
N LEU A 120 1.35 -3.56 -27.88
CA LEU A 120 1.18 -3.06 -29.24
C LEU A 120 -0.30 -3.05 -29.64
N THR A 121 -0.96 -4.21 -29.53
CA THR A 121 -2.37 -4.36 -29.92
C THR A 121 -3.27 -3.45 -29.10
N THR A 122 -3.05 -3.32 -27.79
CA THR A 122 -3.83 -2.42 -26.93
C THR A 122 -3.72 -0.97 -27.37
N ARG A 123 -2.50 -0.49 -27.62
CA ARG A 123 -2.26 0.91 -28.08
C ARG A 123 -2.92 1.18 -29.42
N VAL A 124 -2.79 0.26 -30.37
CA VAL A 124 -3.44 0.36 -31.69
C VAL A 124 -4.97 0.35 -31.55
N CYS A 125 -5.53 -0.55 -30.76
CA CYS A 125 -6.97 -0.58 -30.50
C CYS A 125 -7.48 0.73 -29.90
N SER A 126 -6.73 1.31 -28.95
CA SER A 126 -7.07 2.58 -28.33
C SER A 126 -7.01 3.76 -29.29
N ALA A 127 -6.08 3.76 -30.26
CA ALA A 127 -5.99 4.77 -31.29
C ALA A 127 -7.12 4.65 -32.33
N MET A 128 -7.45 3.42 -32.74
CA MET A 128 -8.52 3.13 -33.67
C MET A 128 -9.93 3.36 -33.12
N ASP A 129 -10.10 3.21 -31.80
CA ASP A 129 -11.37 3.40 -31.07
C ASP A 129 -11.11 4.21 -29.80
N PRO A 130 -10.91 5.54 -29.93
CA PRO A 130 -10.57 6.41 -28.79
C PRO A 130 -11.64 6.50 -27.71
N GLU A 131 -12.89 6.22 -28.02
CA GLU A 131 -14.01 6.23 -27.07
C GLU A 131 -14.30 4.83 -26.52
N GLY A 132 -13.67 3.82 -27.09
CA GLY A 132 -13.87 2.44 -26.71
C GLY A 132 -13.13 2.03 -25.43
N PRO A 133 -13.49 0.84 -24.92
CA PRO A 133 -12.84 0.28 -23.75
C PRO A 133 -11.40 -0.11 -24.02
N LEU A 134 -10.63 -0.19 -22.93
CA LEU A 134 -9.30 -0.80 -22.95
C LEU A 134 -9.41 -2.29 -23.29
N LYS A 135 -8.60 -2.75 -24.25
CA LYS A 135 -8.56 -4.15 -24.72
C LYS A 135 -7.16 -4.71 -24.46
N TYR A 136 -7.05 -5.72 -23.60
CA TYR A 136 -5.77 -6.31 -23.22
C TYR A 136 -5.87 -7.84 -23.08
N LYS A 137 -5.15 -8.59 -23.90
CA LYS A 137 -5.11 -10.06 -23.87
C LYS A 137 -6.52 -10.72 -23.85
N GLY A 138 -7.45 -10.16 -24.62
CA GLY A 138 -8.85 -10.63 -24.66
C GLY A 138 -9.76 -9.99 -23.59
N LEU A 139 -9.23 -9.44 -22.52
CA LEU A 139 -10.01 -8.66 -21.57
C LEU A 139 -10.43 -7.34 -22.21
N THR A 140 -11.71 -7.01 -22.08
CA THR A 140 -12.28 -5.73 -22.52
C THR A 140 -12.94 -5.06 -21.33
N VAL A 141 -12.42 -3.90 -20.90
CA VAL A 141 -12.88 -3.23 -19.70
C VAL A 141 -12.75 -1.72 -19.83
N MET A 142 -13.74 -0.98 -19.35
CA MET A 142 -13.59 0.44 -19.11
C MET A 142 -12.79 0.66 -17.81
N PRO A 143 -11.98 1.72 -17.69
CA PRO A 143 -11.19 1.95 -16.48
C PRO A 143 -12.01 2.04 -15.19
N ASP A 144 -13.18 2.67 -15.24
CA ASP A 144 -14.15 2.74 -14.14
C ASP A 144 -14.79 1.38 -13.81
N GLY A 145 -14.88 0.46 -14.79
CA GLY A 145 -15.33 -0.91 -14.60
C GLY A 145 -14.25 -1.87 -14.08
N MET A 146 -12.98 -1.44 -14.02
CA MET A 146 -11.85 -2.29 -13.66
C MET A 146 -11.93 -2.78 -12.21
N GLY A 147 -12.38 -1.92 -11.31
CA GLY A 147 -12.63 -2.28 -9.92
C GLY A 147 -13.67 -3.38 -9.77
N TYR A 148 -14.77 -3.26 -10.51
CA TYR A 148 -15.81 -4.29 -10.53
C TYR A 148 -15.30 -5.62 -11.10
N ALA A 149 -14.58 -5.58 -12.22
CA ALA A 149 -14.00 -6.79 -12.83
C ALA A 149 -13.08 -7.54 -11.86
N LEU A 150 -12.21 -6.79 -11.15
CA LEU A 150 -11.33 -7.37 -10.14
C LEU A 150 -12.12 -7.94 -8.93
N SER A 151 -13.12 -7.21 -8.45
CA SER A 151 -13.95 -7.66 -7.33
C SER A 151 -14.73 -8.92 -7.66
N ALA A 152 -15.37 -8.98 -8.84
CA ALA A 152 -16.10 -10.15 -9.31
C ALA A 152 -15.17 -11.37 -9.52
N ALA A 153 -13.98 -11.16 -10.08
CA ALA A 153 -12.99 -12.20 -10.26
C ALA A 153 -12.49 -12.77 -8.93
N VAL A 154 -12.23 -11.91 -7.93
CA VAL A 154 -11.83 -12.34 -6.58
C VAL A 154 -12.95 -13.15 -5.92
N GLU A 155 -14.20 -12.74 -6.09
CA GLU A 155 -15.37 -13.45 -5.54
C GLU A 155 -15.59 -14.81 -6.18
N ALA A 156 -15.45 -14.89 -7.51
CA ALA A 156 -15.57 -16.13 -8.27
C ALA A 156 -14.35 -17.05 -8.15
N GLY A 157 -13.24 -16.57 -7.59
CA GLY A 157 -11.96 -17.31 -7.58
C GLY A 157 -11.31 -17.41 -8.96
N ASP A 158 -11.68 -16.52 -9.89
CA ASP A 158 -11.15 -16.46 -11.26
C ASP A 158 -9.72 -15.87 -11.26
N LYS A 159 -8.75 -16.77 -11.15
CA LYS A 159 -7.34 -16.41 -11.09
C LYS A 159 -6.85 -15.77 -12.39
N ASP A 160 -7.38 -16.18 -13.53
CA ASP A 160 -6.93 -15.68 -14.84
C ASP A 160 -7.30 -14.20 -15.00
N THR A 161 -8.53 -13.82 -14.68
CA THR A 161 -8.95 -12.41 -14.70
C THR A 161 -8.21 -11.58 -13.64
N ILE A 162 -7.98 -12.12 -12.43
CA ILE A 162 -7.16 -11.43 -11.40
C ILE A 162 -5.76 -11.15 -11.92
N ILE A 163 -5.10 -12.13 -12.54
CA ILE A 163 -3.77 -12.00 -13.12
C ILE A 163 -3.79 -10.96 -14.24
N LEU A 164 -4.77 -10.99 -15.15
CA LEU A 164 -4.87 -10.06 -16.27
C LEU A 164 -5.03 -8.60 -15.78
N VAL A 165 -5.96 -8.35 -14.86
CA VAL A 165 -6.17 -7.01 -14.31
C VAL A 165 -4.93 -6.53 -13.56
N THR A 166 -4.31 -7.40 -12.79
CA THR A 166 -3.08 -7.10 -12.05
C THR A 166 -1.94 -6.78 -13.00
N GLU A 167 -1.73 -7.58 -14.04
CA GLU A 167 -0.70 -7.37 -15.08
C GLU A 167 -0.93 -6.05 -15.81
N LEU A 168 -2.15 -5.75 -16.18
CA LEU A 168 -2.55 -4.52 -16.87
C LEU A 168 -2.15 -3.28 -16.06
N ILE A 169 -2.35 -3.29 -14.74
CA ILE A 169 -1.94 -2.21 -13.86
C ILE A 169 -0.42 -2.22 -13.67
N GLN A 170 0.17 -3.38 -13.35
CA GLN A 170 1.59 -3.52 -13.05
C GLN A 170 2.50 -3.11 -14.20
N LYS A 171 2.10 -3.43 -15.44
CA LYS A 171 2.83 -3.09 -16.66
C LYS A 171 2.55 -1.66 -17.15
N GLY A 172 1.70 -0.90 -16.47
CA GLY A 172 1.37 0.48 -16.80
C GLY A 172 0.45 0.63 -18.02
N ILE A 173 -0.17 -0.46 -18.48
CA ILE A 173 -1.04 -0.43 -19.67
C ILE A 173 -2.23 0.51 -19.47
N ALA A 174 -2.84 0.50 -18.27
CA ALA A 174 -3.91 1.42 -17.94
C ALA A 174 -3.45 2.89 -17.98
N SER A 175 -2.29 3.18 -17.41
CA SER A 175 -1.71 4.53 -17.41
C SER A 175 -1.42 5.00 -18.83
N ASP A 176 -0.82 4.14 -19.66
CA ASP A 176 -0.53 4.43 -21.08
C ASP A 176 -1.84 4.74 -21.86
N TRP A 177 -2.91 3.99 -21.55
CA TRP A 177 -4.23 4.22 -22.17
C TRP A 177 -4.80 5.59 -21.77
N PHE A 178 -4.72 5.99 -20.51
CA PHE A 178 -5.13 7.33 -20.08
C PHE A 178 -4.28 8.44 -20.74
N GLU A 179 -2.97 8.26 -20.78
CA GLU A 179 -2.07 9.24 -21.41
C GLU A 179 -2.38 9.43 -22.89
N GLN A 180 -2.65 8.36 -23.61
CA GLN A 180 -3.08 8.43 -25.00
C GLN A 180 -4.39 9.22 -25.18
N LYS A 181 -5.35 9.04 -24.27
CA LYS A 181 -6.60 9.81 -24.27
C LYS A 181 -6.39 11.29 -23.95
N ILE A 182 -5.50 11.59 -23.01
CA ILE A 182 -5.14 12.97 -22.65
C ILE A 182 -4.52 13.68 -23.84
N VAL A 183 -3.62 13.03 -24.58
CA VAL A 183 -3.02 13.57 -25.82
C VAL A 183 -4.10 13.84 -26.88
N LEU A 184 -5.14 13.02 -26.95
CA LEU A 184 -6.29 13.17 -27.83
C LEU A 184 -7.32 14.21 -27.33
N GLY A 185 -6.97 15.02 -26.31
CA GLY A 185 -7.79 16.13 -25.82
C GLY A 185 -8.63 15.86 -24.57
N ARG A 186 -8.50 14.67 -23.94
CA ARG A 186 -9.20 14.31 -22.69
C ARG A 186 -8.38 14.68 -21.44
N SER A 187 -8.10 15.97 -21.27
CA SER A 187 -7.36 16.48 -20.10
C SER A 187 -8.05 16.25 -18.76
N ASP A 188 -9.35 16.02 -18.78
CA ASP A 188 -10.17 15.61 -17.64
C ASP A 188 -9.70 14.29 -16.99
N LEU A 189 -9.05 13.40 -17.74
CA LEU A 189 -8.54 12.10 -17.28
C LEU A 189 -7.15 12.15 -16.60
N THR A 190 -6.64 13.35 -16.34
CA THR A 190 -5.29 13.50 -15.73
C THR A 190 -5.21 12.97 -14.31
N LEU A 191 -6.28 13.11 -13.54
CA LEU A 191 -6.32 12.61 -12.15
C LEU A 191 -6.37 11.08 -12.12
N GLU A 192 -7.16 10.48 -12.99
CA GLU A 192 -7.27 9.03 -13.15
C GLU A 192 -5.94 8.41 -13.57
N SER A 193 -5.24 9.03 -14.54
CA SER A 193 -3.89 8.61 -14.94
C SER A 193 -2.92 8.58 -13.76
N LYS A 194 -2.93 9.63 -12.91
CA LYS A 194 -2.10 9.68 -11.70
C LYS A 194 -2.49 8.61 -10.69
N ALA A 195 -3.79 8.38 -10.49
CA ALA A 195 -4.28 7.33 -9.59
C ALA A 195 -3.80 5.95 -10.04
N PHE A 196 -3.89 5.63 -11.33
CA PHE A 196 -3.39 4.35 -11.85
C PHE A 196 -1.86 4.19 -11.76
N LYS A 197 -1.08 5.27 -11.87
CA LYS A 197 0.36 5.24 -11.58
C LYS A 197 0.65 4.90 -10.11
N THR A 198 -0.18 5.39 -9.20
CA THR A 198 -0.09 5.03 -7.78
C THR A 198 -0.46 3.57 -7.54
N LEU A 199 -1.53 3.08 -8.16
CA LEU A 199 -1.92 1.67 -8.11
C LEU A 199 -0.81 0.75 -8.65
N GLN A 200 -0.10 1.17 -9.69
CA GLN A 200 1.05 0.45 -10.23
C GLN A 200 2.16 0.26 -9.18
N GLN A 201 2.40 1.26 -8.34
CA GLN A 201 3.36 1.15 -7.24
C GLN A 201 2.87 0.14 -6.19
N PHE A 202 1.59 0.20 -5.82
CA PHE A 202 1.02 -0.74 -4.83
C PHE A 202 1.10 -2.20 -5.28
N VAL A 203 0.83 -2.49 -6.56
CA VAL A 203 0.91 -3.86 -7.10
C VAL A 203 2.34 -4.42 -7.07
N ARG A 204 3.37 -3.58 -7.20
CA ARG A 204 4.77 -4.01 -7.19
C ARG A 204 5.27 -4.47 -5.83
N HIS A 205 4.61 -4.04 -4.76
CA HIS A 205 4.92 -4.46 -3.41
C HIS A 205 4.13 -5.70 -3.01
N SER A 206 4.80 -6.67 -2.39
CA SER A 206 4.20 -7.94 -1.94
C SER A 206 3.81 -7.94 -0.46
N GLY A 207 4.20 -6.92 0.29
CA GLY A 207 3.97 -6.82 1.73
C GLY A 207 2.50 -6.67 2.13
N PRO A 208 2.18 -6.84 3.42
CA PRO A 208 0.85 -6.54 3.96
C PRO A 208 0.44 -5.09 3.69
N GLY A 209 -0.81 -4.88 3.30
CA GLY A 209 -1.30 -3.54 2.96
C GLY A 209 -1.00 -3.09 1.52
N TYR A 210 -0.34 -3.93 0.73
CA TYR A 210 0.00 -3.72 -0.68
C TYR A 210 -0.53 -4.88 -1.54
N GLY A 211 -0.17 -4.89 -2.82
CA GLY A 211 -0.54 -5.95 -3.76
C GLY A 211 -1.96 -5.81 -4.30
N VAL A 212 -2.51 -6.93 -4.72
CA VAL A 212 -3.85 -7.03 -5.34
C VAL A 212 -4.94 -6.58 -4.37
N GLU A 213 -4.79 -6.90 -3.09
CA GLU A 213 -5.76 -6.54 -2.05
C GLU A 213 -5.84 -5.02 -1.88
N ARG A 214 -4.72 -4.31 -1.98
CA ARG A 214 -4.72 -2.83 -1.96
C ARG A 214 -5.44 -2.26 -3.16
N VAL A 215 -5.11 -2.73 -4.35
CA VAL A 215 -5.75 -2.29 -5.60
C VAL A 215 -7.25 -2.56 -5.58
N LEU A 216 -7.66 -3.72 -5.06
CA LEU A 216 -9.06 -4.08 -4.92
C LEU A 216 -9.85 -3.02 -4.13
N TYR A 217 -9.33 -2.58 -2.98
CA TYR A 217 -10.01 -1.59 -2.14
C TYR A 217 -9.88 -0.16 -2.66
N GLU A 218 -8.79 0.20 -3.32
CA GLU A 218 -8.62 1.52 -3.95
C GLU A 218 -9.59 1.72 -5.10
N LEU A 219 -9.77 0.70 -5.95
CA LEU A 219 -10.69 0.75 -7.08
C LEU A 219 -12.17 0.59 -6.66
N ASN A 220 -12.43 0.08 -5.45
CA ASN A 220 -13.77 -0.19 -4.95
C ASN A 220 -13.96 0.46 -3.56
N PRO A 221 -14.20 1.77 -3.47
CA PRO A 221 -14.33 2.48 -2.19
C PRO A 221 -15.43 1.94 -1.27
N PHE A 222 -16.48 1.36 -1.84
CA PHE A 222 -17.63 0.82 -1.12
C PHE A 222 -17.59 -0.70 -0.93
N LEU A 223 -16.49 -1.36 -1.31
CA LEU A 223 -16.35 -2.80 -1.09
C LEU A 223 -16.12 -3.07 0.40
N PRO A 224 -16.92 -3.96 1.03
CA PRO A 224 -16.70 -4.35 2.41
C PRO A 224 -15.37 -5.11 2.59
N CYS A 225 -14.82 -5.05 3.78
CA CYS A 225 -13.61 -5.80 4.12
C CYS A 225 -13.84 -7.31 3.98
N ARG A 226 -13.03 -7.97 3.16
CA ARG A 226 -13.15 -9.40 2.84
C ARG A 226 -12.37 -10.31 3.77
N SER A 227 -11.82 -9.77 4.85
CA SER A 227 -11.18 -10.57 5.88
C SER A 227 -12.20 -11.48 6.58
N LYS A 228 -11.83 -12.75 6.79
CA LYS A 228 -12.71 -13.74 7.41
C LYS A 228 -13.33 -13.28 8.75
N PRO A 229 -12.59 -12.67 9.68
CA PRO A 229 -13.14 -12.20 10.94
C PRO A 229 -14.28 -11.19 10.81
N VAL A 230 -14.30 -10.41 9.75
CA VAL A 230 -15.29 -9.33 9.57
C VAL A 230 -16.19 -9.51 8.35
N SER A 231 -16.05 -10.61 7.62
CA SER A 231 -16.79 -10.84 6.37
C SER A 231 -18.31 -10.88 6.54
N THR A 232 -18.79 -11.37 7.67
CA THR A 232 -20.22 -11.44 7.99
C THR A 232 -20.78 -10.12 8.54
N ALA A 233 -19.93 -9.22 8.97
CA ALA A 233 -20.32 -7.92 9.54
C ALA A 233 -20.45 -6.81 8.48
N TYR A 234 -20.13 -7.10 7.21
CA TYR A 234 -20.20 -6.15 6.08
C TYR A 234 -19.54 -4.80 6.38
N VAL A 235 -18.32 -4.81 6.88
CA VAL A 235 -17.55 -3.61 7.25
C VAL A 235 -17.19 -2.79 6.02
N TYR A 236 -17.84 -1.67 5.79
CA TYR A 236 -17.59 -0.74 4.68
C TYR A 236 -16.63 0.39 5.04
N SER A 237 -16.65 0.82 6.28
CA SER A 237 -15.84 1.93 6.77
C SER A 237 -14.91 1.47 7.89
N LEU A 238 -13.81 2.23 8.10
CA LEU A 238 -12.92 1.97 9.22
C LEU A 238 -13.59 2.17 10.59
N ARG A 239 -14.65 2.98 10.64
CA ARG A 239 -15.44 3.19 11.85
C ARG A 239 -16.03 1.88 12.37
N ASP A 240 -16.44 0.99 11.45
CA ASP A 240 -17.12 -0.26 11.80
C ASP A 240 -16.13 -1.40 12.03
N LEU A 241 -14.84 -1.21 11.63
CA LEU A 241 -13.84 -2.27 11.67
C LEU A 241 -13.51 -2.73 13.10
N LEU A 242 -13.21 -1.78 13.99
CA LEU A 242 -12.83 -2.11 15.36
C LEU A 242 -13.96 -2.77 16.16
N PRO A 243 -15.21 -2.25 16.13
CA PRO A 243 -16.34 -2.92 16.75
C PRO A 243 -16.59 -4.34 16.22
N ALA A 244 -16.42 -4.54 14.90
CA ALA A 244 -16.59 -5.87 14.30
C ALA A 244 -15.50 -6.86 14.75
N LEU A 245 -14.25 -6.40 14.87
CA LEU A 245 -13.15 -7.21 15.39
C LEU A 245 -13.31 -7.52 16.87
N ASP A 246 -13.75 -6.55 17.67
CA ASP A 246 -14.00 -6.72 19.11
C ASP A 246 -15.08 -7.77 19.36
N LYS A 247 -16.20 -7.67 18.64
CA LYS A 247 -17.30 -8.64 18.68
C LYS A 247 -16.85 -10.03 18.23
N PHE A 248 -16.04 -10.13 17.20
CA PHE A 248 -15.52 -11.41 16.73
C PHE A 248 -14.67 -12.08 17.81
N VAL A 249 -13.81 -11.33 18.50
CA VAL A 249 -13.00 -11.84 19.62
C VAL A 249 -13.89 -12.27 20.78
N GLU A 250 -14.93 -11.51 21.12
CA GLU A 250 -15.92 -11.89 22.14
C GLU A 250 -16.56 -13.24 21.83
N GLU A 251 -16.96 -13.48 20.58
CA GLU A 251 -17.64 -14.71 20.16
C GLU A 251 -16.69 -15.92 20.00
N LYS A 252 -15.47 -15.69 19.52
CA LYS A 252 -14.52 -16.75 19.14
C LYS A 252 -13.30 -16.88 20.04
N GLY A 253 -13.08 -15.94 20.94
CA GLY A 253 -11.93 -15.89 21.86
C GLY A 253 -10.59 -15.57 21.21
N SER A 254 -10.50 -15.56 19.87
CA SER A 254 -9.24 -15.29 19.15
C SER A 254 -9.49 -14.87 17.71
N LEU A 255 -8.63 -13.98 17.19
CA LEU A 255 -8.58 -13.65 15.75
C LEU A 255 -7.77 -14.65 14.92
N GLY A 256 -7.01 -15.55 15.55
CA GLY A 256 -6.07 -16.43 14.88
C GLY A 256 -4.87 -15.67 14.32
N LYS A 257 -5.00 -15.09 13.12
CA LYS A 257 -4.08 -14.05 12.60
C LYS A 257 -4.65 -12.69 12.93
N LEU A 258 -3.88 -11.88 13.63
CA LEU A 258 -4.26 -10.56 14.10
C LEU A 258 -4.75 -9.64 12.98
N VAL A 259 -3.95 -9.52 11.94
CA VAL A 259 -4.26 -8.74 10.75
C VAL A 259 -3.82 -9.56 9.54
N ASP A 260 -4.77 -9.90 8.70
CA ASP A 260 -4.48 -10.49 7.42
C ASP A 260 -4.23 -9.42 6.34
N ARG A 261 -3.93 -9.87 5.12
CA ARG A 261 -3.67 -8.97 4.00
C ARG A 261 -4.86 -8.07 3.67
N HIS A 262 -6.10 -8.59 3.83
CA HIS A 262 -7.31 -7.82 3.57
C HIS A 262 -7.51 -6.70 4.59
N ILE A 263 -7.35 -6.97 5.90
CA ILE A 263 -7.46 -5.93 6.93
C ILE A 263 -6.39 -4.85 6.73
N ALA A 264 -5.13 -5.26 6.49
CA ALA A 264 -4.04 -4.31 6.27
C ALA A 264 -4.29 -3.41 5.04
N ALA A 265 -4.71 -4.01 3.92
CA ALA A 265 -5.03 -3.28 2.69
C ALA A 265 -6.28 -2.39 2.84
N PHE A 266 -7.29 -2.89 3.54
CA PHE A 266 -8.51 -2.13 3.82
C PHE A 266 -8.23 -0.90 4.67
N ILE A 267 -7.46 -1.04 5.76
CA ILE A 267 -7.05 0.10 6.58
C ILE A 267 -6.23 1.07 5.73
N ALA A 268 -5.20 0.57 5.05
CA ALA A 268 -4.29 1.41 4.27
C ALA A 268 -4.98 2.19 3.14
N SER A 269 -6.05 1.65 2.53
CA SER A 269 -6.81 2.31 1.47
C SER A 269 -7.78 3.39 1.96
N ARG A 270 -8.14 3.43 3.25
CA ARG A 270 -9.21 4.29 3.79
C ARG A 270 -8.78 5.22 4.90
N ILE A 271 -7.62 4.96 5.54
CA ILE A 271 -7.14 5.79 6.65
C ILE A 271 -6.63 7.14 6.15
N LYS A 272 -6.92 8.19 6.89
CA LYS A 272 -6.30 9.50 6.65
C LYS A 272 -4.85 9.48 7.14
N GLY A 273 -3.94 9.82 6.26
CA GLY A 273 -2.51 9.85 6.55
C GLY A 273 -1.78 8.53 6.32
N SER A 274 -0.44 8.58 6.43
CA SER A 274 0.42 7.45 6.11
C SER A 274 0.43 6.40 7.22
N VAL A 275 0.40 5.13 6.82
CA VAL A 275 0.61 3.93 7.65
C VAL A 275 1.86 3.15 7.23
N ASP A 276 2.70 3.74 6.39
CA ASP A 276 3.86 3.06 5.76
C ASP A 276 4.83 2.50 6.79
N ASN A 277 5.07 3.20 7.90
CA ASN A 277 5.95 2.72 8.97
C ASN A 277 5.42 1.42 9.62
N GLN A 278 4.10 1.33 9.84
CA GLN A 278 3.47 0.14 10.40
C GLN A 278 3.47 -1.01 9.39
N LEU A 279 3.19 -0.72 8.12
CA LEU A 279 3.21 -1.72 7.04
C LEU A 279 4.63 -2.25 6.80
N ALA A 280 5.65 -1.39 6.78
CA ALA A 280 7.05 -1.80 6.66
C ALA A 280 7.49 -2.69 7.83
N ALA A 281 7.07 -2.35 9.06
CA ALA A 281 7.36 -3.19 10.23
C ALA A 281 6.67 -4.56 10.16
N LEU A 282 5.51 -4.66 9.51
CA LEU A 282 4.82 -5.92 9.23
C LEU A 282 5.53 -6.76 8.17
N GLU A 283 6.11 -6.13 7.17
CA GLU A 283 6.81 -6.81 6.08
C GLU A 283 8.13 -7.45 6.56
N HIS A 284 8.88 -6.74 7.40
CA HIS A 284 10.17 -7.22 7.93
C HIS A 284 10.04 -8.27 9.05
N SER A 285 8.83 -8.56 9.50
CA SER A 285 8.60 -9.54 10.55
C SER A 285 7.91 -10.78 9.99
N THR A 286 8.49 -11.95 10.23
CA THR A 286 7.75 -13.21 10.06
C THR A 286 6.53 -13.13 10.97
N GLY A 287 5.32 -13.17 10.43
CA GLY A 287 4.03 -12.80 11.05
C GLY A 287 3.68 -13.33 12.46
N VAL A 288 4.64 -13.96 13.14
CA VAL A 288 4.56 -14.48 14.52
C VAL A 288 5.45 -13.67 15.48
N SER A 289 6.30 -12.75 14.95
CA SER A 289 7.22 -12.01 15.80
C SER A 289 6.49 -10.98 16.69
N VAL A 290 7.03 -10.75 17.88
CA VAL A 290 6.52 -9.71 18.81
C VAL A 290 6.51 -8.33 18.13
N GLY A 291 7.50 -8.04 17.29
CA GLY A 291 7.56 -6.79 16.53
C GLY A 291 6.39 -6.62 15.56
N ALA A 292 5.99 -7.69 14.85
CA ALA A 292 4.83 -7.69 13.99
C ALA A 292 3.54 -7.40 14.77
N LYS A 293 3.36 -8.05 15.93
CA LYS A 293 2.18 -7.84 16.78
C LYS A 293 2.09 -6.40 17.28
N ILE A 294 3.23 -5.78 17.66
CA ILE A 294 3.28 -4.36 18.04
C ILE A 294 2.94 -3.46 16.84
N ALA A 295 3.45 -3.75 15.65
CA ALA A 295 3.14 -2.97 14.44
C ALA A 295 1.66 -3.07 14.06
N MET A 296 1.06 -4.25 14.18
CA MET A 296 -0.37 -4.48 13.98
C MET A 296 -1.21 -3.71 15.00
N THR A 297 -0.84 -3.76 16.28
CA THR A 297 -1.48 -2.95 17.33
C THR A 297 -1.40 -1.47 16.98
N GLY A 298 -0.25 -1.00 16.47
CA GLY A 298 -0.07 0.38 16.01
C GLY A 298 -0.96 0.76 14.82
N LEU A 299 -1.24 -0.17 13.92
CA LEU A 299 -2.17 0.02 12.81
C LEU A 299 -3.61 0.18 13.31
N LEU A 300 -4.05 -0.70 14.22
CA LEU A 300 -5.38 -0.64 14.84
C LEU A 300 -5.54 0.60 15.74
N ALA A 301 -4.50 0.96 16.49
CA ALA A 301 -4.46 2.17 17.30
C ALA A 301 -4.64 3.46 16.46
N LYS A 302 -4.11 3.49 15.23
CA LYS A 302 -4.37 4.61 14.31
C LYS A 302 -5.83 4.68 13.90
N VAL A 303 -6.48 3.56 13.64
CA VAL A 303 -7.92 3.50 13.35
C VAL A 303 -8.71 4.02 14.55
N GLN A 304 -8.38 3.56 15.76
CA GLN A 304 -9.04 4.04 16.99
C GLN A 304 -8.87 5.55 17.19
N ASN A 305 -7.70 6.09 16.92
CA ASN A 305 -7.44 7.53 17.04
C ASN A 305 -8.22 8.36 16.01
N GLU A 306 -8.41 7.86 14.80
CA GLU A 306 -9.16 8.58 13.75
C GLU A 306 -10.65 8.63 14.05
N TYR A 307 -11.20 7.57 14.66
CA TYR A 307 -12.63 7.43 14.94
C TYR A 307 -13.00 7.61 16.43
N GLN A 308 -12.38 8.60 17.07
CA GLN A 308 -12.75 9.11 18.39
C GLN A 308 -12.80 8.03 19.51
N HIS A 309 -11.73 7.24 19.62
CA HIS A 309 -11.52 6.35 20.77
C HIS A 309 -12.67 5.36 21.03
N GLN A 310 -13.14 4.70 19.99
CA GLN A 310 -14.05 3.57 20.18
C GLN A 310 -13.37 2.50 21.04
N MET A 311 -13.89 2.27 22.24
CA MET A 311 -13.31 1.28 23.16
C MET A 311 -13.59 -0.13 22.66
N THR A 312 -12.56 -0.99 22.73
CA THR A 312 -12.58 -2.37 22.23
C THR A 312 -12.00 -3.31 23.29
N PRO A 313 -12.72 -3.55 24.40
CA PRO A 313 -12.16 -4.26 25.55
C PRO A 313 -11.78 -5.71 25.23
N ASN A 314 -12.60 -6.44 24.47
CA ASN A 314 -12.31 -7.84 24.14
C ASN A 314 -11.09 -7.97 23.22
N LEU A 315 -11.03 -7.13 22.17
CA LEU A 315 -9.90 -7.07 21.25
C LEU A 315 -8.62 -6.66 21.96
N THR A 316 -8.68 -5.66 22.85
CA THR A 316 -7.51 -5.16 23.57
C THR A 316 -7.02 -6.18 24.61
N ALA A 317 -7.91 -6.86 25.33
CA ALA A 317 -7.55 -7.93 26.26
C ALA A 317 -6.84 -9.08 25.53
N TRP A 318 -7.39 -9.53 24.41
CA TRP A 318 -6.76 -10.56 23.59
C TRP A 318 -5.37 -10.12 23.06
N LEU A 319 -5.23 -8.85 22.65
CA LEU A 319 -3.94 -8.29 22.21
C LEU A 319 -2.92 -8.23 23.36
N VAL A 320 -3.35 -7.91 24.56
CA VAL A 320 -2.49 -7.91 25.76
C VAL A 320 -1.93 -9.30 26.02
N ASP A 321 -2.75 -10.35 25.91
CA ASP A 321 -2.30 -11.74 26.05
C ASP A 321 -1.28 -12.12 24.97
N GLU A 322 -1.55 -11.77 23.71
CA GLU A 322 -0.66 -12.01 22.58
C GLU A 322 0.67 -11.23 22.67
N LEU A 323 0.69 -10.12 23.40
CA LEU A 323 1.85 -9.23 23.57
C LEU A 323 2.60 -9.45 24.89
N GLN A 324 2.18 -10.39 25.77
CA GLN A 324 2.92 -10.74 26.99
C GLN A 324 4.42 -11.00 26.73
N PRO A 325 4.84 -11.70 25.65
CA PRO A 325 6.27 -11.88 25.37
C PRO A 325 7.04 -10.57 25.13
N ALA A 326 6.34 -9.45 24.78
CA ALA A 326 6.99 -8.16 24.60
C ALA A 326 7.55 -7.61 25.93
N ILE A 327 6.99 -7.99 27.06
CA ILE A 327 7.45 -7.55 28.38
C ILE A 327 8.81 -8.17 28.72
N ALA A 328 9.08 -9.38 28.22
CA ALA A 328 10.33 -10.10 28.49
C ALA A 328 11.59 -9.36 27.96
N LYS A 329 11.44 -8.48 26.99
CA LYS A 329 12.57 -7.68 26.45
C LYS A 329 13.13 -6.65 27.43
N TYR A 330 12.35 -6.25 28.46
CA TYR A 330 12.82 -5.29 29.46
C TYR A 330 13.66 -5.99 30.52
N HIS A 331 14.79 -5.39 30.91
CA HIS A 331 15.75 -5.97 31.86
C HIS A 331 15.35 -5.74 33.32
N SER A 332 14.79 -4.56 33.62
CA SER A 332 14.36 -4.20 34.97
C SER A 332 13.08 -4.91 35.41
N LYS A 333 13.13 -5.68 36.50
CA LYS A 333 11.95 -6.36 37.09
C LYS A 333 10.84 -5.38 37.47
N SER A 334 11.19 -4.22 38.05
CA SER A 334 10.22 -3.19 38.44
C SER A 334 9.57 -2.54 37.22
N LEU A 335 10.32 -2.37 36.13
CA LEU A 335 9.78 -1.85 34.88
C LEU A 335 8.82 -2.86 34.23
N ARG A 336 9.18 -4.15 34.20
CA ARG A 336 8.31 -5.20 33.70
C ARG A 336 6.97 -5.24 34.43
N LYS A 337 7.00 -5.18 35.77
CA LYS A 337 5.79 -5.14 36.59
C LYS A 337 4.90 -3.94 36.26
N ARG A 338 5.49 -2.74 36.19
CA ARG A 338 4.75 -1.51 35.87
C ARG A 338 4.15 -1.54 34.45
N ILE A 339 4.86 -2.12 33.46
CA ILE A 339 4.35 -2.26 32.11
C ILE A 339 3.21 -3.27 32.07
N ALA A 340 3.32 -4.40 32.78
CA ALA A 340 2.26 -5.39 32.88
C ALA A 340 0.99 -4.78 33.50
N GLU A 341 1.10 -4.09 34.64
CA GLU A 341 -0.01 -3.41 35.30
C GLU A 341 -0.69 -2.39 34.35
N LYS A 342 0.09 -1.63 33.59
CA LYS A 342 -0.46 -0.69 32.61
C LYS A 342 -1.13 -1.39 31.43
N MET A 343 -0.62 -2.54 30.99
CA MET A 343 -1.25 -3.33 29.93
C MET A 343 -2.60 -3.90 30.40
N GLU A 344 -2.72 -4.34 31.65
CA GLU A 344 -3.99 -4.77 32.24
C GLU A 344 -5.01 -3.62 32.33
N GLU A 345 -4.57 -2.43 32.73
CA GLU A 345 -5.42 -1.24 32.80
C GLU A 345 -5.99 -0.88 31.40
N VAL A 346 -5.14 -0.88 30.37
CA VAL A 346 -5.59 -0.57 28.99
C VAL A 346 -6.42 -1.73 28.40
N ALA A 347 -6.23 -2.97 28.82
CA ALA A 347 -7.08 -4.09 28.45
C ALA A 347 -8.53 -3.87 28.92
N ILE A 348 -8.72 -3.48 30.16
CA ILE A 348 -10.04 -3.19 30.74
C ILE A 348 -10.71 -2.01 30.05
N SER A 349 -9.96 -0.97 29.77
CA SER A 349 -10.49 0.24 29.13
C SER A 349 -10.72 0.09 27.62
N GLY A 350 -10.10 -0.90 26.97
CA GLY A 350 -10.17 -1.06 25.51
C GLY A 350 -9.35 -0.03 24.72
N ASP A 351 -8.30 0.52 25.34
CA ASP A 351 -7.45 1.59 24.75
C ASP A 351 -6.26 1.00 23.96
N LEU A 352 -6.43 0.80 22.67
CA LEU A 352 -5.37 0.35 21.76
C LEU A 352 -4.25 1.38 21.60
N ILE A 353 -4.57 2.67 21.72
CA ILE A 353 -3.57 3.75 21.62
C ILE A 353 -2.63 3.68 22.82
N GLY A 354 -3.18 3.57 24.02
CA GLY A 354 -2.40 3.40 25.25
C GLY A 354 -1.56 2.12 25.25
N LEU A 355 -2.10 1.02 24.73
CA LEU A 355 -1.36 -0.23 24.56
C LEU A 355 -0.17 -0.06 23.63
N TYR A 356 -0.39 0.51 22.44
CA TYR A 356 0.68 0.76 21.48
C TYR A 356 1.75 1.69 22.04
N GLN A 357 1.36 2.81 22.66
CA GLN A 357 2.30 3.78 23.27
C GLN A 357 3.14 3.14 24.38
N THR A 358 2.55 2.27 25.18
CA THR A 358 3.24 1.55 26.26
C THR A 358 4.37 0.67 25.72
N LEU A 359 4.14 -0.04 24.61
CA LEU A 359 5.08 -1.00 24.04
C LEU A 359 6.05 -0.42 23.01
N SER A 360 5.70 0.68 22.36
CA SER A 360 6.50 1.31 21.30
C SER A 360 7.42 2.45 21.78
N ASN A 361 7.43 2.75 23.08
CA ASN A 361 8.22 3.86 23.65
C ASN A 361 9.71 3.56 23.63
N LYS A 362 10.40 4.03 22.59
CA LYS A 362 11.85 3.85 22.40
C LYS A 362 12.68 4.45 23.54
N ASN A 363 12.19 5.52 24.18
CA ASN A 363 12.91 6.15 25.29
C ASN A 363 12.97 5.28 26.55
N ILE A 364 11.88 4.56 26.82
CA ILE A 364 11.82 3.61 27.94
C ILE A 364 12.78 2.45 27.69
N VAL A 365 12.78 1.86 26.47
CA VAL A 365 13.69 0.78 26.09
C VAL A 365 15.14 1.24 26.20
N ALA A 366 15.49 2.38 25.60
CA ALA A 366 16.87 2.91 25.64
C ALA A 366 17.35 3.23 27.08
N LYS A 367 16.45 3.69 27.95
CA LYS A 367 16.77 3.95 29.37
C LYS A 367 17.00 2.64 30.13
N ASP A 368 16.23 1.61 29.87
CA ASP A 368 16.37 0.29 30.47
C ASP A 368 17.70 -0.38 30.03
N ASP A 369 18.03 -0.34 28.75
CA ASP A 369 19.28 -0.85 28.20
C ASP A 369 20.51 -0.16 28.78
N LYS A 370 20.47 1.19 28.94
CA LYS A 370 21.50 1.95 29.61
C LYS A 370 21.65 1.55 31.08
N GLY A 371 20.51 1.38 31.77
CA GLY A 371 20.47 0.93 33.17
C GLY A 371 21.10 -0.46 33.33
N GLN A 372 20.78 -1.41 32.46
CA GLN A 372 21.37 -2.72 32.45
C GLN A 372 22.89 -2.65 32.19
N SER A 373 23.30 -1.88 31.19
CA SER A 373 24.72 -1.76 30.86
C SER A 373 25.53 -1.16 32.02
N ARG A 374 24.95 -0.20 32.74
CA ARG A 374 25.56 0.38 33.93
C ARG A 374 25.66 -0.66 35.07
N ALA A 375 24.57 -1.33 35.38
CA ALA A 375 24.54 -2.37 36.43
C ALA A 375 25.52 -3.51 36.12
N LYS A 376 25.67 -3.91 34.85
CA LYS A 376 26.63 -4.92 34.43
C LYS A 376 28.08 -4.45 34.63
N ARG A 377 28.38 -3.17 34.37
CA ARG A 377 29.71 -2.59 34.64
C ARG A 377 29.97 -2.57 36.14
N GLU A 378 29.05 -2.01 36.93
CA GLU A 378 29.18 -1.95 38.38
C GLU A 378 29.39 -3.35 39.00
N TYR A 379 28.64 -4.35 38.53
CA TYR A 379 28.82 -5.74 38.95
C TYR A 379 30.21 -6.28 38.58
N THR A 380 30.68 -6.04 37.35
CA THR A 380 31.99 -6.49 36.88
C THR A 380 33.11 -5.83 37.68
N ASP A 381 33.02 -4.55 37.97
CA ASP A 381 33.98 -3.78 38.72
C ASP A 381 34.04 -4.23 40.20
N SER A 382 32.83 -4.44 40.80
CA SER A 382 32.72 -5.02 42.15
C SER A 382 33.33 -6.40 42.26
N MET A 383 33.10 -7.27 41.25
CA MET A 383 33.69 -8.61 41.20
C MET A 383 35.21 -8.57 41.05
N ARG A 384 35.76 -7.60 40.28
CA ARG A 384 37.22 -7.41 40.19
C ARG A 384 37.80 -6.94 41.54
N GLU A 385 37.09 -6.03 42.20
CA GLU A 385 37.57 -5.54 43.51
C GLU A 385 37.51 -6.64 44.57
N ILE A 386 36.45 -7.48 44.60
CA ILE A 386 36.38 -8.66 45.48
C ILE A 386 37.58 -9.60 45.23
N LYS A 387 37.81 -9.96 43.94
CA LYS A 387 38.97 -10.82 43.58
C LYS A 387 40.31 -10.20 43.99
N ARG A 388 40.42 -8.87 43.86
CA ARG A 388 41.63 -8.16 44.30
C ARG A 388 41.80 -8.24 45.81
N LEU A 389 40.73 -8.00 46.58
CA LEU A 389 40.74 -8.04 48.04
C LEU A 389 41.00 -9.48 48.57
N GLU A 390 40.55 -10.50 47.86
CA GLU A 390 40.74 -11.93 48.17
C GLU A 390 42.13 -12.45 47.74
N SER A 391 42.88 -11.71 46.89
CA SER A 391 44.17 -12.14 46.40
C SER A 391 45.22 -12.19 47.54
N GLU A 392 46.08 -13.21 47.56
CA GLU A 392 47.13 -13.38 48.52
C GLU A 392 48.08 -12.16 48.55
N GLU A 393 48.32 -11.59 47.40
CA GLU A 393 49.14 -10.39 47.21
C GLU A 393 48.60 -9.17 47.98
N TYR A 394 47.28 -8.92 47.86
CA TYR A 394 46.62 -7.82 48.60
C TYR A 394 46.57 -8.08 50.11
N GLN A 395 46.34 -9.34 50.52
CA GLN A 395 46.36 -9.73 51.93
C GLN A 395 47.78 -9.55 52.54
N PHE A 396 48.81 -9.85 51.75
CA PHE A 396 50.20 -9.64 52.17
C PHE A 396 50.53 -8.14 52.28
N GLU A 397 50.14 -7.34 51.29
CA GLU A 397 50.30 -5.87 51.34
C GLU A 397 49.51 -5.25 52.48
N ALA A 398 48.28 -5.67 52.73
CA ALA A 398 47.45 -5.17 53.83
C ALA A 398 48.10 -5.50 55.21
N LYS A 399 48.61 -6.71 55.39
CA LYS A 399 49.40 -7.12 56.58
C LYS A 399 50.61 -6.24 56.73
N ARG A 400 51.41 -6.09 55.68
CA ARG A 400 52.64 -5.26 55.69
C ARG A 400 52.34 -3.80 56.01
N THR A 401 51.25 -3.24 55.47
CA THR A 401 50.82 -1.88 55.77
C THR A 401 50.32 -1.76 57.21
N GLY A 402 49.54 -2.73 57.70
CA GLY A 402 49.14 -2.84 59.10
C GLY A 402 50.30 -2.86 60.06
N TRP A 403 51.33 -3.65 59.74
CA TRP A 403 52.58 -3.69 60.53
C TRP A 403 53.31 -2.36 60.57
N ARG A 404 53.37 -1.65 59.43
CA ARG A 404 54.00 -0.30 59.36
C ARG A 404 53.25 0.73 60.20
N ILE A 405 51.93 0.71 60.16
CA ILE A 405 51.09 1.60 60.96
C ILE A 405 51.24 1.27 62.44
N ALA A 406 51.20 0.02 62.81
CA ALA A 406 51.38 -0.45 64.20
C ALA A 406 52.77 -0.06 64.71
N ALA A 407 53.81 -0.23 63.93
CA ALA A 407 55.17 0.18 64.31
C ALA A 407 55.25 1.71 64.47
N GLY A 408 54.65 2.49 63.59
CA GLY A 408 54.56 3.97 63.71
C GLY A 408 53.85 4.43 64.97
N ILE A 409 52.70 3.82 65.29
CA ILE A 409 51.94 4.11 66.52
C ILE A 409 52.76 3.70 67.75
N SER A 410 53.37 2.53 67.73
CA SER A 410 54.23 2.07 68.84
C SER A 410 55.44 3.00 69.09
N LEU A 411 56.03 3.49 68.01
CA LEU A 411 57.14 4.43 68.10
C LEU A 411 56.71 5.79 68.69
N VAL A 412 55.53 6.32 68.26
CA VAL A 412 54.95 7.53 68.84
C VAL A 412 54.63 7.39 70.32
N ILE A 413 53.95 6.27 70.64
CA ILE A 413 53.66 5.98 72.10
C ILE A 413 54.92 5.82 72.90
N GLY A 414 55.91 5.07 72.36
CA GLY A 414 57.20 4.90 73.03
C GLY A 414 57.94 6.19 73.23
N THR A 415 57.96 7.08 72.21
CA THR A 415 58.62 8.44 72.39
C THR A 415 57.89 9.31 73.39
N VAL A 416 56.54 9.31 73.36
CA VAL A 416 55.75 10.14 74.33
C VAL A 416 55.94 9.61 75.74
N THR A 417 55.93 8.30 75.94
CA THR A 417 56.15 7.70 77.30
C THR A 417 57.55 7.94 77.78
N THR A 418 58.57 7.84 76.91
CA THR A 418 59.95 8.09 77.27
C THR A 418 60.15 9.57 77.63
N ILE A 419 59.64 10.53 76.92
CA ILE A 419 59.67 11.97 77.24
C ILE A 419 58.92 12.20 78.55
N GLY A 420 57.77 11.59 78.76
CA GLY A 420 57.00 11.73 79.97
C GLY A 420 57.74 11.18 81.22
N VAL A 421 58.50 10.08 81.13
CA VAL A 421 59.29 9.53 82.23
C VAL A 421 60.54 10.32 82.49
N PHE A 422 61.16 11.01 81.55
CA PHE A 422 62.35 11.81 81.75
C PHE A 422 62.03 13.26 82.09
N SER A 423 60.75 13.72 82.08
CA SER A 423 60.29 15.03 82.37
C SER A 423 59.77 15.18 83.82
N TRP A 424 59.92 14.12 84.60
CA TRP A 424 59.65 14.08 86.05
C TRP A 424 60.98 13.89 86.82
#